data_a0298d5d519f12d15d5467722d20a2a3
#
_entry.id   a0298d5d519f12d15d5467722d20a2a3
#
_cell.length_a   1.000
_cell.length_b   1.000
_cell.length_c   1.000
_cell.angle_alpha   90.00
_cell.angle_beta   90.00
_cell.angle_gamma   90.00
#
_symmetry.space_group_name_H-M   'P 1'
#
loop_
_entity.id
_entity.type
_entity.pdbx_description
1 polymer ?
#
loop_
_entity_poly.entity_id
_entity_poly.type
_entity_poly.pdbx_seq_one_letter_code
_entity_poly.pdbx_strand_id
1 'polypeptide(L)'
;MILIHTKLTSKYFTEGCDTYDEDYTYSDMNVNINDPIYVTGRLNLDGNISLNDAVGAVSDVDLTGGNLNGNNTVIYSKFGDIDISNSQATVNGLIYAPFGTVTIDCDNFNMNGLIIAQNVVIDGYGANINYSSSWAELVGTESEELSWTMDDWQYLADTDEDGLPNLIEKEIGSDPYNPDIDGDGLPDGYEALTLGTDPTKPDTDDNGVLDCDEDFDEDGLTN
;
A
#
# COMPACT_ATOMS: atom_id res chain seq x y z
N MET A 1 14.44 1.28 2.56
CA MET A 1 13.04 1.12 2.15
C MET A 1 12.89 1.01 0.64
N ILE A 2 13.44 1.91 -0.20
CA ILE A 2 13.41 1.80 -1.68
C ILE A 2 13.88 0.43 -2.17
N LEU A 3 15.00 -0.07 -1.64
CA LEU A 3 15.54 -1.36 -2.08
C LEU A 3 14.55 -2.51 -1.86
N ILE A 4 13.77 -2.46 -0.78
CA ILE A 4 12.72 -3.44 -0.48
C ILE A 4 11.59 -3.30 -1.48
N HIS A 5 11.09 -2.09 -1.71
CA HIS A 5 10.05 -1.79 -2.67
C HIS A 5 10.45 -2.29 -4.08
N THR A 6 11.61 -1.88 -4.58
CA THR A 6 12.12 -2.29 -5.88
C THR A 6 12.29 -3.82 -5.97
N LYS A 7 12.78 -4.47 -4.90
CA LYS A 7 12.92 -5.93 -4.85
C LYS A 7 11.56 -6.64 -4.87
N LEU A 8 10.57 -6.13 -4.12
CA LEU A 8 9.22 -6.71 -4.09
C LEU A 8 8.55 -6.56 -5.45
N THR A 9 8.53 -5.35 -6.02
CA THR A 9 7.90 -5.11 -7.33
C THR A 9 8.59 -5.90 -8.43
N SER A 10 9.91 -5.93 -8.48
CA SER A 10 10.65 -6.71 -9.48
C SER A 10 10.53 -8.22 -9.31
N LYS A 11 10.21 -8.73 -8.13
CA LYS A 11 10.08 -10.16 -7.87
C LYS A 11 8.66 -10.69 -8.05
N TYR A 12 7.66 -9.96 -7.58
CA TYR A 12 6.28 -10.43 -7.53
C TYR A 12 5.37 -9.80 -8.59
N PHE A 13 5.69 -8.61 -9.08
CA PHE A 13 4.84 -7.87 -10.02
C PHE A 13 5.56 -7.59 -11.35
N THR A 14 6.09 -8.66 -11.96
CA THR A 14 6.80 -8.63 -13.26
C THR A 14 5.95 -9.20 -14.39
N GLU A 15 6.58 -9.63 -15.47
CA GLU A 15 5.90 -10.31 -16.59
C GLU A 15 5.07 -11.51 -16.10
N GLY A 16 3.76 -11.47 -16.38
CA GLY A 16 2.79 -12.49 -15.94
C GLY A 16 1.92 -12.03 -14.76
N CYS A 17 2.15 -10.82 -14.23
CA CYS A 17 1.25 -10.19 -13.27
C CYS A 17 0.03 -9.60 -13.99
N ASP A 18 -1.17 -9.88 -13.48
CA ASP A 18 -2.36 -9.18 -13.93
C ASP A 18 -2.34 -7.75 -13.38
N THR A 19 -2.28 -6.76 -14.27
CA THR A 19 -2.27 -5.34 -13.91
C THR A 19 -3.59 -4.69 -14.30
N TYR A 20 -4.13 -3.87 -13.39
CA TYR A 20 -5.34 -3.10 -13.59
C TYR A 20 -5.03 -1.62 -13.34
N ASP A 21 -5.43 -0.74 -14.26
CA ASP A 21 -5.07 0.69 -14.27
C ASP A 21 -6.11 1.57 -13.56
N GLU A 22 -6.86 1.03 -12.64
CA GLU A 22 -7.87 1.73 -11.84
C GLU A 22 -8.12 0.92 -10.57
N ASP A 23 -9.10 1.31 -9.78
CA ASP A 23 -9.60 0.51 -8.67
C ASP A 23 -10.13 -0.83 -9.16
N TYR A 24 -9.74 -1.88 -8.48
CA TYR A 24 -10.18 -3.23 -8.79
C TYR A 24 -10.93 -3.84 -7.61
N THR A 25 -12.21 -4.14 -7.83
CA THR A 25 -13.05 -4.80 -6.85
C THR A 25 -13.47 -6.18 -7.38
N TYR A 26 -13.17 -7.21 -6.61
CA TYR A 26 -13.63 -8.57 -6.90
C TYR A 26 -14.34 -9.15 -5.67
N SER A 27 -15.65 -9.38 -5.81
CA SER A 27 -16.51 -9.93 -4.75
C SER A 27 -17.15 -11.22 -5.23
N ASP A 28 -16.86 -12.33 -4.56
CA ASP A 28 -17.46 -13.65 -4.82
C ASP A 28 -17.48 -14.43 -3.49
N MET A 29 -18.31 -15.47 -3.44
CA MET A 29 -18.34 -16.40 -2.30
C MET A 29 -16.95 -17.00 -2.01
N ASN A 30 -16.16 -17.26 -3.06
CA ASN A 30 -14.80 -17.76 -2.95
C ASN A 30 -13.89 -17.02 -3.95
N VAL A 31 -13.03 -16.17 -3.43
CA VAL A 31 -12.02 -15.42 -4.17
C VAL A 31 -10.71 -16.21 -4.14
N ASN A 32 -10.21 -16.63 -5.30
CA ASN A 32 -8.98 -17.40 -5.40
C ASN A 32 -7.98 -16.65 -6.29
N ILE A 33 -6.90 -16.18 -5.70
CA ILE A 33 -5.81 -15.51 -6.40
C ILE A 33 -4.65 -16.50 -6.52
N ASN A 34 -4.37 -16.93 -7.74
CA ASN A 34 -3.33 -17.91 -8.04
C ASN A 34 -2.17 -17.32 -8.86
N ASP A 35 -2.37 -16.16 -9.42
CA ASP A 35 -1.37 -15.38 -10.16
C ASP A 35 -1.26 -14.00 -9.50
N PRO A 36 -0.11 -13.32 -9.58
CA PRO A 36 0.06 -12.01 -8.95
C PRO A 36 -0.90 -10.97 -9.55
N ILE A 37 -1.49 -10.14 -8.69
CA ILE A 37 -2.34 -9.01 -9.08
C ILE A 37 -1.71 -7.72 -8.59
N TYR A 38 -1.59 -6.73 -9.47
CA TYR A 38 -1.18 -5.38 -9.12
C TYR A 38 -2.15 -4.34 -9.71
N VAL A 39 -2.55 -3.40 -8.87
CA VAL A 39 -3.57 -2.39 -9.19
C VAL A 39 -2.96 -1.01 -9.00
N THR A 40 -3.19 -0.09 -9.93
CA THR A 40 -2.71 1.30 -9.80
C THR A 40 -3.61 2.15 -8.90
N GLY A 41 -4.84 1.72 -8.66
CA GLY A 41 -5.76 2.28 -7.67
C GLY A 41 -5.82 1.45 -6.39
N ARG A 42 -7.03 1.31 -5.84
CA ARG A 42 -7.37 0.49 -4.66
C ARG A 42 -7.72 -0.94 -5.09
N LEU A 43 -7.25 -1.91 -4.33
CA LEU A 43 -7.64 -3.32 -4.48
C LEU A 43 -8.62 -3.72 -3.37
N ASN A 44 -9.82 -4.14 -3.75
CA ASN A 44 -10.81 -4.67 -2.81
C ASN A 44 -11.18 -6.11 -3.18
N LEU A 45 -10.93 -7.04 -2.26
CA LEU A 45 -11.31 -8.45 -2.37
C LEU A 45 -12.29 -8.80 -1.24
N ASP A 46 -13.50 -9.23 -1.61
CA ASP A 46 -14.55 -9.55 -0.64
C ASP A 46 -15.07 -10.98 -0.81
N GLY A 47 -15.06 -11.76 0.27
CA GLY A 47 -15.54 -13.16 0.30
C GLY A 47 -14.65 -14.09 1.14
N ASN A 48 -14.67 -15.39 0.83
CA ASN A 48 -13.64 -16.31 1.34
C ASN A 48 -12.41 -16.21 0.43
N ILE A 49 -11.36 -15.61 0.93
CA ILE A 49 -10.19 -15.23 0.13
C ILE A 49 -9.08 -16.27 0.31
N SER A 50 -8.55 -16.77 -0.80
CA SER A 50 -7.37 -17.62 -0.84
C SER A 50 -6.30 -16.94 -1.71
N LEU A 51 -5.23 -16.47 -1.08
CA LEU A 51 -4.09 -15.87 -1.75
C LEU A 51 -2.97 -16.93 -1.85
N ASN A 52 -2.72 -17.39 -3.06
CA ASN A 52 -1.62 -18.31 -3.38
C ASN A 52 -0.47 -17.61 -4.10
N ASP A 53 -0.61 -16.32 -4.34
CA ASP A 53 0.41 -15.44 -4.89
C ASP A 53 0.28 -14.03 -4.32
N ALA A 54 1.06 -13.08 -4.82
CA ALA A 54 1.10 -11.71 -4.36
C ALA A 54 -0.11 -10.90 -4.81
N VAL A 55 -0.57 -10.01 -3.94
CA VAL A 55 -1.55 -8.98 -4.27
C VAL A 55 -1.01 -7.61 -3.85
N GLY A 56 -1.19 -6.61 -4.70
CA GLY A 56 -0.69 -5.28 -4.41
C GLY A 56 -1.47 -4.17 -5.07
N ALA A 57 -1.39 -2.99 -4.46
CA ALA A 57 -1.98 -1.77 -4.95
C ALA A 57 -1.02 -0.58 -4.79
N VAL A 58 -1.22 0.45 -5.58
CA VAL A 58 -0.57 1.75 -5.36
C VAL A 58 -1.20 2.45 -4.16
N SER A 59 -2.53 2.41 -4.07
CA SER A 59 -3.31 2.90 -2.94
C SER A 59 -3.61 1.76 -1.94
N ASP A 60 -4.82 1.68 -1.42
CA ASP A 60 -5.19 0.75 -0.36
C ASP A 60 -5.42 -0.69 -0.84
N VAL A 61 -5.30 -1.62 0.09
CA VAL A 61 -5.69 -3.02 -0.11
C VAL A 61 -6.69 -3.42 0.97
N ASP A 62 -7.92 -3.69 0.55
CA ASP A 62 -9.01 -4.15 1.42
C ASP A 62 -9.27 -5.65 1.22
N LEU A 63 -9.12 -6.42 2.26
CA LEU A 63 -9.41 -7.86 2.29
C LEU A 63 -10.52 -8.10 3.30
N THR A 64 -11.75 -8.31 2.81
CA THR A 64 -12.94 -8.31 3.65
C THR A 64 -13.77 -9.59 3.50
N GLY A 65 -14.73 -9.81 4.39
CA GLY A 65 -15.73 -10.86 4.28
C GLY A 65 -15.48 -12.09 5.14
N GLY A 66 -15.41 -13.27 4.54
CA GLY A 66 -15.36 -14.55 5.24
C GLY A 66 -14.00 -14.89 5.84
N ASN A 67 -13.40 -15.98 5.38
CA ASN A 67 -12.06 -16.39 5.84
C ASN A 67 -11.00 -15.92 4.85
N LEU A 68 -9.86 -15.45 5.37
CA LEU A 68 -8.66 -15.16 4.59
C LEU A 68 -7.62 -16.26 4.83
N ASN A 69 -7.13 -16.86 3.76
CA ASN A 69 -6.00 -17.78 3.76
C ASN A 69 -4.93 -17.31 2.78
N GLY A 70 -3.87 -16.72 3.30
CA GLY A 70 -2.66 -16.36 2.54
C GLY A 70 -1.58 -17.42 2.72
N ASN A 71 -1.15 -18.02 1.62
CA ASN A 71 -0.13 -19.06 1.66
C ASN A 71 1.04 -18.68 0.74
N ASN A 72 2.20 -18.40 1.33
CA ASN A 72 3.38 -17.90 0.64
C ASN A 72 3.07 -16.63 -0.19
N THR A 73 2.34 -15.70 0.43
CA THR A 73 1.81 -14.51 -0.24
C THR A 73 2.53 -13.23 0.19
N VAL A 74 2.45 -12.22 -0.66
CA VAL A 74 2.78 -10.84 -0.34
C VAL A 74 1.51 -9.99 -0.49
N ILE A 75 1.13 -9.30 0.57
CA ILE A 75 0.08 -8.29 0.56
C ILE A 75 0.78 -6.93 0.63
N TYR A 76 0.60 -6.13 -0.41
CA TYR A 76 1.40 -4.95 -0.64
C TYR A 76 0.54 -3.72 -0.94
N SER A 77 0.76 -2.65 -0.20
CA SER A 77 0.32 -1.31 -0.55
C SER A 77 1.54 -0.40 -0.75
N LYS A 78 1.55 0.37 -1.83
CA LYS A 78 2.67 1.27 -2.12
C LYS A 78 2.64 2.50 -1.22
N PHE A 79 1.49 3.17 -1.15
CA PHE A 79 1.31 4.42 -0.43
C PHE A 79 0.15 4.38 0.58
N GLY A 80 -0.83 3.53 0.36
CA GLY A 80 -2.04 3.46 1.17
C GLY A 80 -1.98 2.43 2.30
N ASP A 81 -3.14 2.17 2.86
CA ASP A 81 -3.37 1.27 3.97
C ASP A 81 -3.61 -0.17 3.53
N ILE A 82 -3.51 -1.10 4.45
CA ILE A 82 -3.96 -2.48 4.27
C ILE A 82 -4.97 -2.80 5.36
N ASP A 83 -6.21 -3.10 4.97
CA ASP A 83 -7.29 -3.51 5.88
C ASP A 83 -7.61 -5.00 5.71
N ILE A 84 -7.51 -5.74 6.81
CA ILE A 84 -7.84 -7.16 6.87
C ILE A 84 -9.01 -7.33 7.86
N SER A 85 -10.24 -7.28 7.32
CA SER A 85 -11.49 -7.35 8.07
C SER A 85 -12.25 -8.63 7.74
N ASN A 86 -11.78 -9.75 8.26
CA ASN A 86 -12.30 -11.09 7.99
C ASN A 86 -12.78 -11.78 9.27
N SER A 87 -13.67 -12.77 9.15
CA SER A 87 -14.08 -13.59 10.30
C SER A 87 -12.89 -14.33 10.93
N GLN A 88 -12.01 -14.85 10.10
CA GLN A 88 -10.73 -15.45 10.49
C GLN A 88 -9.69 -15.19 9.42
N ALA A 89 -8.45 -14.96 9.80
CA ALA A 89 -7.37 -14.79 8.84
C ALA A 89 -6.12 -15.61 9.23
N THR A 90 -5.57 -16.30 8.25
CA THR A 90 -4.26 -16.96 8.35
C THR A 90 -3.40 -16.46 7.19
N VAL A 91 -2.26 -15.86 7.52
CA VAL A 91 -1.32 -15.32 6.53
C VAL A 91 0.07 -15.90 6.79
N ASN A 92 0.56 -16.68 5.82
CA ASN A 92 1.96 -17.09 5.76
C ASN A 92 2.64 -16.25 4.69
N GLY A 93 3.34 -15.18 5.09
CA GLY A 93 3.85 -14.26 4.12
C GLY A 93 4.35 -12.93 4.64
N LEU A 94 4.35 -11.96 3.75
CA LEU A 94 4.72 -10.57 4.02
C LEU A 94 3.50 -9.66 3.84
N ILE A 95 3.25 -8.81 4.83
CA ILE A 95 2.34 -7.67 4.72
C ILE A 95 3.20 -6.41 4.74
N TYR A 96 3.08 -5.58 3.69
CA TYR A 96 3.96 -4.44 3.48
C TYR A 96 3.19 -3.19 3.06
N ALA A 97 3.08 -2.23 3.98
CA ALA A 97 2.48 -0.91 3.80
C ALA A 97 3.40 0.16 4.43
N PRO A 98 4.52 0.49 3.80
CA PRO A 98 5.60 1.26 4.44
C PRO A 98 5.19 2.69 4.82
N PHE A 99 4.18 3.25 4.17
CA PHE A 99 3.66 4.60 4.40
C PHE A 99 2.26 4.59 5.01
N GLY A 100 1.61 3.43 5.07
CA GLY A 100 0.26 3.26 5.55
C GLY A 100 0.14 2.51 6.87
N THR A 101 -1.09 2.35 7.30
CA THR A 101 -1.50 1.56 8.45
C THR A 101 -1.92 0.16 8.00
N VAL A 102 -1.48 -0.85 8.71
CA VAL A 102 -2.05 -2.20 8.59
C VAL A 102 -3.07 -2.39 9.71
N THR A 103 -4.35 -2.46 9.35
CA THR A 103 -5.44 -2.75 10.28
C THR A 103 -5.84 -4.21 10.18
N ILE A 104 -5.92 -4.90 11.31
CA ILE A 104 -6.34 -6.29 11.40
C ILE A 104 -7.52 -6.37 12.35
N ASP A 105 -8.73 -6.51 11.79
CA ASP A 105 -9.99 -6.70 12.52
C ASP A 105 -10.52 -8.11 12.26
N CYS A 106 -9.98 -9.08 12.99
CA CYS A 106 -10.32 -10.49 12.86
C CYS A 106 -10.47 -11.16 14.23
N ASP A 107 -11.46 -12.04 14.39
CA ASP A 107 -11.63 -12.80 15.63
C ASP A 107 -10.49 -13.80 15.93
N ASN A 108 -9.81 -14.27 14.89
CA ASN A 108 -8.63 -15.13 15.00
C ASN A 108 -7.66 -14.80 13.86
N PHE A 109 -6.64 -14.05 14.16
CA PHE A 109 -5.57 -13.76 13.21
C PHE A 109 -4.33 -14.60 13.52
N ASN A 110 -3.91 -15.41 12.57
CA ASN A 110 -2.68 -16.18 12.66
C ASN A 110 -1.73 -15.75 11.55
N MET A 111 -0.56 -15.28 11.91
CA MET A 111 0.46 -14.90 10.97
C MET A 111 1.78 -15.62 11.25
N ASN A 112 2.37 -16.13 10.18
CA ASN A 112 3.74 -16.63 10.16
C ASN A 112 4.51 -15.90 9.06
N GLY A 113 5.23 -14.85 9.45
CA GLY A 113 5.88 -14.00 8.46
C GLY A 113 6.38 -12.68 9.02
N LEU A 114 6.12 -11.60 8.28
CA LEU A 114 6.58 -10.26 8.61
C LEU A 114 5.52 -9.22 8.25
N ILE A 115 5.31 -8.25 9.14
CA ILE A 115 4.52 -7.04 8.87
C ILE A 115 5.48 -5.85 8.90
N ILE A 116 5.45 -5.04 7.84
CA ILE A 116 6.15 -3.77 7.77
C ILE A 116 5.13 -2.70 7.40
N ALA A 117 4.91 -1.75 8.29
CA ALA A 117 3.96 -0.66 8.13
C ALA A 117 4.42 0.57 8.91
N GLN A 118 3.87 1.74 8.60
CA GLN A 118 4.03 2.93 9.44
C GLN A 118 3.34 2.72 10.79
N ASN A 119 2.12 2.17 10.78
CA ASN A 119 1.38 1.78 11.98
C ASN A 119 0.80 0.37 11.82
N VAL A 120 0.63 -0.34 12.93
CA VAL A 120 -0.09 -1.62 12.95
C VAL A 120 -1.16 -1.54 14.04
N VAL A 121 -2.41 -1.73 13.65
CA VAL A 121 -3.58 -1.75 14.54
C VAL A 121 -4.16 -3.16 14.52
N ILE A 122 -4.34 -3.76 15.67
CA ILE A 122 -4.98 -5.08 15.81
C ILE A 122 -6.19 -4.90 16.71
N ASP A 123 -7.38 -4.97 16.11
CA ASP A 123 -8.67 -4.79 16.79
C ASP A 123 -9.50 -6.08 16.68
N GLY A 124 -8.97 -7.15 17.13
CA GLY A 124 -9.62 -8.46 17.13
C GLY A 124 -9.17 -9.31 18.30
N TYR A 125 -9.81 -10.47 18.48
CA TYR A 125 -9.47 -11.40 19.54
C TYR A 125 -8.57 -12.52 19.00
N GLY A 126 -7.54 -12.90 19.77
CA GLY A 126 -6.74 -14.09 19.51
C GLY A 126 -5.72 -13.93 18.38
N ALA A 127 -5.15 -12.76 18.22
CA ALA A 127 -4.06 -12.55 17.26
C ALA A 127 -2.78 -13.31 17.71
N ASN A 128 -2.22 -14.07 16.79
CA ASN A 128 -0.96 -14.81 16.98
C ASN A 128 -0.04 -14.50 15.80
N ILE A 129 1.05 -13.78 16.08
CA ILE A 129 2.01 -13.36 15.06
C ILE A 129 3.35 -14.01 15.37
N ASN A 130 3.79 -14.91 14.49
CA ASN A 130 5.08 -15.56 14.54
C ASN A 130 5.99 -14.97 13.46
N TYR A 131 7.11 -14.44 13.92
CA TYR A 131 8.14 -13.97 13.01
C TYR A 131 8.77 -15.13 12.23
N SER A 132 8.98 -14.96 10.95
CA SER A 132 9.69 -15.90 10.08
C SER A 132 10.87 -15.22 9.39
N SER A 133 12.08 -15.73 9.68
CA SER A 133 13.31 -15.19 9.07
C SER A 133 13.40 -15.39 7.56
N SER A 134 12.69 -16.37 7.00
CA SER A 134 12.67 -16.59 5.55
C SER A 134 12.06 -15.41 4.77
N TRP A 135 11.15 -14.68 5.39
CA TRP A 135 10.58 -13.45 4.81
C TRP A 135 11.49 -12.24 5.03
N ALA A 136 12.27 -12.23 6.11
CA ALA A 136 13.27 -11.19 6.34
C ALA A 136 14.40 -11.22 5.30
N GLU A 137 14.80 -12.39 4.81
CA GLU A 137 15.77 -12.53 3.72
C GLU A 137 15.27 -11.88 2.41
N LEU A 138 13.97 -11.90 2.19
CA LEU A 138 13.33 -11.26 1.05
C LEU A 138 13.45 -9.73 1.10
N VAL A 139 13.39 -9.20 2.31
CA VAL A 139 13.49 -7.76 2.60
C VAL A 139 14.96 -7.28 2.60
N GLY A 140 15.94 -8.20 2.44
CA GLY A 140 17.32 -7.83 2.20
C GLY A 140 18.27 -7.95 3.37
N THR A 141 18.07 -8.92 4.25
CA THR A 141 19.09 -9.34 5.21
C THR A 141 20.10 -10.30 4.57
N GLU A 142 20.73 -9.93 3.47
CA GLU A 142 22.10 -10.38 3.32
C GLU A 142 22.89 -9.65 4.39
N SER A 143 23.36 -10.34 5.39
CA SER A 143 24.33 -10.11 6.48
C SER A 143 25.17 -8.80 6.53
N GLU A 144 24.72 -7.74 5.92
CA GLU A 144 25.11 -6.40 6.27
C GLU A 144 24.19 -5.99 7.42
N GLU A 145 24.77 -5.79 8.59
CA GLU A 145 24.09 -5.23 9.75
C GLU A 145 23.10 -4.17 9.26
N LEU A 146 21.83 -4.25 9.72
CA LEU A 146 20.88 -3.15 9.58
C LEU A 146 21.43 -1.99 10.42
N SER A 147 22.52 -1.41 9.96
CA SER A 147 23.03 -0.14 10.43
C SER A 147 22.12 0.91 9.78
N TRP A 148 21.12 1.34 10.51
CA TRP A 148 20.39 2.55 10.19
C TRP A 148 21.39 3.69 10.19
N THR A 149 21.78 4.15 9.00
CA THR A 149 22.62 5.32 8.86
C THR A 149 21.76 6.57 8.97
N MET A 150 22.39 7.71 9.30
CA MET A 150 21.68 9.01 9.30
C MET A 150 21.06 9.30 7.91
N ASP A 151 21.61 8.73 6.84
CA ASP A 151 21.07 8.85 5.50
C ASP A 151 19.75 8.11 5.32
N ASP A 152 19.53 6.98 6.02
CA ASP A 152 18.25 6.24 5.95
C ASP A 152 17.09 7.04 6.58
N TRP A 153 17.37 7.89 7.56
CA TRP A 153 16.39 8.80 8.14
C TRP A 153 16.05 9.98 7.22
N GLN A 154 16.97 10.40 6.34
CA GLN A 154 16.67 11.41 5.32
C GLN A 154 15.64 10.96 4.30
N TYR A 155 15.50 9.66 4.09
CA TYR A 155 14.51 9.11 3.16
C TYR A 155 13.07 9.15 3.69
N LEU A 156 12.90 9.21 4.99
CA LEU A 156 11.61 9.38 5.66
C LEU A 156 11.35 10.85 6.05
N ALA A 157 12.31 11.75 5.79
CA ALA A 157 12.11 13.16 6.01
C ALA A 157 11.03 13.65 5.05
N ASP A 158 10.07 14.35 5.58
CA ASP A 158 9.11 15.19 4.93
C ASP A 158 9.55 16.62 5.26
N THR A 159 10.14 17.32 4.29
CA THR A 159 10.86 18.57 4.58
C THR A 159 9.95 19.79 4.56
N ASP A 160 8.89 19.77 3.77
CA ASP A 160 7.89 20.81 3.63
C ASP A 160 6.58 20.51 4.37
N GLU A 161 6.52 19.33 5.02
CA GLU A 161 5.44 18.89 5.90
C GLU A 161 4.08 18.75 5.17
N ASP A 162 4.09 18.37 3.88
CA ASP A 162 2.90 18.16 3.07
C ASP A 162 2.27 16.75 3.22
N GLY A 163 2.96 15.86 3.95
CA GLY A 163 2.58 14.47 4.17
C GLY A 163 3.26 13.47 3.23
N LEU A 164 4.05 13.94 2.26
CA LEU A 164 4.77 13.10 1.32
C LEU A 164 6.27 13.05 1.69
N PRO A 165 6.87 11.88 1.89
CA PRO A 165 8.30 11.80 2.15
C PRO A 165 9.15 12.28 0.96
N ASN A 166 10.22 13.03 1.24
CA ASN A 166 11.17 13.59 0.24
C ASN A 166 11.60 12.62 -0.85
N LEU A 167 11.61 11.35 -0.52
CA LEU A 167 11.99 10.31 -1.45
C LEU A 167 10.91 10.04 -2.49
N ILE A 168 9.66 9.99 -2.04
CA ILE A 168 8.51 9.75 -2.89
C ILE A 168 8.34 10.93 -3.84
N GLU A 169 8.51 12.15 -3.34
CA GLU A 169 8.47 13.35 -4.15
C GLU A 169 9.45 13.29 -5.31
N LYS A 170 10.69 12.86 -5.05
CA LYS A 170 11.69 12.64 -6.10
C LYS A 170 11.31 11.55 -7.10
N GLU A 171 10.58 10.52 -6.69
CA GLU A 171 10.10 9.46 -7.58
C GLU A 171 8.98 9.95 -8.50
N ILE A 172 8.04 10.73 -7.95
CA ILE A 172 6.89 11.26 -8.71
C ILE A 172 7.21 12.58 -9.44
N GLY A 173 8.33 13.23 -9.08
CA GLY A 173 8.81 14.43 -9.74
C GLY A 173 8.38 15.73 -9.07
N SER A 174 7.86 15.69 -7.85
CA SER A 174 7.64 16.87 -7.01
C SER A 174 8.93 17.35 -6.33
N ASP A 175 8.86 18.45 -5.61
CA ASP A 175 10.01 19.09 -4.96
C ASP A 175 9.91 18.99 -3.44
N PRO A 176 10.82 18.26 -2.74
CA PRO A 176 10.84 18.08 -1.29
C PRO A 176 10.90 19.36 -0.42
N TYR A 177 10.85 20.50 -1.01
CA TYR A 177 10.85 21.80 -0.34
C TYR A 177 9.64 22.66 -0.73
N ASN A 178 8.73 22.14 -1.55
CA ASN A 178 7.58 22.87 -2.02
C ASN A 178 6.32 22.01 -1.87
N PRO A 179 5.49 22.24 -0.87
CA PRO A 179 4.35 21.38 -0.51
C PRO A 179 3.19 21.37 -1.53
N ASP A 180 3.28 22.15 -2.59
CA ASP A 180 2.29 22.28 -3.66
C ASP A 180 3.06 22.69 -4.93
N ILE A 181 3.52 21.69 -5.70
CA ILE A 181 4.49 21.91 -6.78
C ILE A 181 3.85 22.56 -8.01
N ASP A 182 2.60 22.27 -8.30
CA ASP A 182 1.89 22.79 -9.48
C ASP A 182 1.06 24.04 -9.19
N GLY A 183 0.81 24.35 -7.90
CA GLY A 183 0.21 25.59 -7.42
C GLY A 183 -1.30 25.65 -7.58
N ASP A 184 -1.98 24.50 -7.60
CA ASP A 184 -3.44 24.44 -7.69
C ASP A 184 -4.12 24.67 -6.33
N GLY A 185 -3.39 24.48 -5.22
CA GLY A 185 -3.85 24.70 -3.84
C GLY A 185 -4.03 23.42 -3.05
N LEU A 186 -3.80 22.24 -3.64
CA LEU A 186 -3.71 20.97 -2.94
C LEU A 186 -2.25 20.67 -2.59
N PRO A 187 -1.96 20.13 -1.40
CA PRO A 187 -0.63 19.62 -1.09
C PRO A 187 -0.30 18.35 -1.90
N ASP A 188 0.95 18.22 -2.39
CA ASP A 188 1.41 17.07 -3.17
C ASP A 188 1.11 15.74 -2.47
N GLY A 189 1.30 15.70 -1.14
CA GLY A 189 1.00 14.52 -0.35
C GLY A 189 -0.49 14.18 -0.27
N TYR A 190 -1.37 15.19 -0.24
CA TYR A 190 -2.81 14.96 -0.25
C TYR A 190 -3.26 14.42 -1.61
N GLU A 191 -2.73 14.94 -2.69
CA GLU A 191 -3.00 14.49 -4.04
C GLU A 191 -2.53 13.05 -4.25
N ALA A 192 -1.25 12.77 -4.01
CA ALA A 192 -0.66 11.47 -4.25
C ALA A 192 -1.21 10.35 -3.36
N LEU A 193 -1.55 10.67 -2.09
CA LEU A 193 -1.91 9.67 -1.08
C LEU A 193 -3.42 9.53 -0.86
N THR A 194 -4.20 10.56 -1.17
CA THR A 194 -5.64 10.61 -0.84
C THR A 194 -6.51 10.68 -2.08
N LEU A 195 -6.23 11.61 -2.99
CA LEU A 195 -7.05 11.82 -4.19
C LEU A 195 -6.66 10.90 -5.34
N GLY A 196 -5.35 10.59 -5.47
CA GLY A 196 -4.80 9.84 -6.60
C GLY A 196 -4.60 10.71 -7.85
N THR A 197 -4.58 12.03 -7.67
CA THR A 197 -4.23 13.00 -8.72
C THR A 197 -2.72 13.09 -8.91
N ASP A 198 -2.27 13.72 -9.98
CA ASP A 198 -0.85 13.94 -10.32
C ASP A 198 -0.38 15.27 -9.74
N PRO A 199 0.41 15.29 -8.63
CA PRO A 199 0.82 16.52 -7.97
C PRO A 199 1.61 17.49 -8.84
N THR A 200 2.05 17.07 -10.03
CA THR A 200 2.78 17.91 -10.97
C THR A 200 1.89 18.57 -12.01
N LYS A 201 0.55 18.35 -11.92
CA LYS A 201 -0.42 18.85 -12.88
C LYS A 201 -1.65 19.44 -12.20
N PRO A 202 -1.90 20.73 -12.32
CA PRO A 202 -3.04 21.40 -11.69
C PRO A 202 -4.43 20.90 -12.16
N ASP A 203 -4.48 20.07 -13.19
CA ASP A 203 -5.64 19.46 -13.83
C ASP A 203 -5.16 18.11 -14.36
N THR A 204 -5.32 17.07 -13.57
CA THR A 204 -4.74 15.73 -13.83
C THR A 204 -5.30 15.09 -15.09
N ASP A 205 -6.61 15.24 -15.35
CA ASP A 205 -7.31 14.60 -16.47
C ASP A 205 -7.53 15.53 -17.68
N ASP A 206 -7.01 16.76 -17.63
CA ASP A 206 -7.11 17.78 -18.69
C ASP A 206 -8.58 18.14 -19.05
N ASN A 207 -9.52 18.06 -18.08
CA ASN A 207 -10.93 18.37 -18.32
C ASN A 207 -11.25 19.88 -18.25
N GLY A 208 -10.31 20.68 -17.78
CA GLY A 208 -10.38 22.15 -17.68
C GLY A 208 -10.90 22.64 -16.32
N VAL A 209 -11.01 21.76 -15.34
CA VAL A 209 -11.26 22.06 -13.93
C VAL A 209 -9.97 21.71 -13.17
N LEU A 210 -9.55 22.55 -12.24
CA LEU A 210 -8.39 22.23 -11.40
C LEU A 210 -8.75 21.11 -10.42
N ASP A 211 -7.80 20.30 -10.05
CA ASP A 211 -8.02 19.16 -9.13
C ASP A 211 -8.60 19.65 -7.78
N CYS A 212 -8.19 20.83 -7.30
CA CYS A 212 -8.74 21.45 -6.09
C CYS A 212 -10.19 21.94 -6.23
N ASP A 213 -10.68 22.18 -7.46
CA ASP A 213 -12.05 22.63 -7.74
C ASP A 213 -13.00 21.46 -8.09
N GLU A 214 -12.48 20.23 -8.11
CA GLU A 214 -13.27 19.03 -8.32
C GLU A 214 -13.87 18.49 -7.01
N ASP A 215 -14.86 17.63 -7.14
CA ASP A 215 -15.56 16.93 -6.04
C ASP A 215 -15.40 15.42 -6.26
N PHE A 216 -14.25 14.87 -5.83
CA PHE A 216 -13.89 13.48 -6.08
C PHE A 216 -14.73 12.48 -5.29
N ASP A 217 -15.19 12.84 -4.09
CA ASP A 217 -15.99 11.96 -3.25
C ASP A 217 -17.51 12.18 -3.39
N GLU A 218 -17.91 13.11 -4.28
CA GLU A 218 -19.30 13.43 -4.63
C GLU A 218 -20.14 13.90 -3.43
N ASP A 219 -19.51 14.52 -2.42
CA ASP A 219 -20.20 15.02 -1.23
C ASP A 219 -20.83 16.41 -1.43
N GLY A 220 -20.53 17.07 -2.54
CA GLY A 220 -21.01 18.38 -2.95
C GLY A 220 -20.12 19.53 -2.50
N LEU A 221 -18.92 19.24 -2.02
CA LEU A 221 -17.83 20.18 -1.74
C LEU A 221 -16.67 19.91 -2.69
N THR A 222 -15.82 20.91 -2.90
CA THR A 222 -14.56 20.74 -3.65
C THR A 222 -13.48 20.14 -2.73
N ASN A 223 -12.51 19.51 -3.33
CA ASN A 223 -11.39 18.84 -2.66
C ASN A 223 -10.55 19.72 -1.74
#